data_560c377b221254950ab7a4893ec80786
#
_entry.id   560c377b221254950ab7a4893ec80786
#
_cell.length_a   1.000
_cell.length_b   1.000
_cell.length_c   1.000
_cell.angle_alpha   90.00
_cell.angle_beta   90.00
_cell.angle_gamma   90.00
#
_symmetry.space_group_name_H-M   'P 1'
#
loop_
_entity.id
_entity.type
_entity.pdbx_description
1 polymer ?
#
loop_
_entity_poly.entity_id
_entity_poly.type
_entity_poly.pdbx_seq_one_letter_code
_entity_poly.pdbx_strand_id
1 'polypeptide(L)'
;MWCAAGLGAQPAGVTPDWEIRELAVKLEKNAAVIEGLLGQLKPEDWVSGGAPGAYVDQVKQTRQFNSDLILQVQQLQREPAKLSVALETFLRLDHLQSLVESVTAGVRSYQNPAVAELLASTG
;
A
#
# COMPACT_ATOMS: atom_id res chain seq x y z
N MET A 1 -32.85 -2.60 14.36
CA MET A 1 -32.27 -2.81 14.27
C MET A 1 -31.79 -3.03 13.95
N TRP A 2 -31.84 -3.35 13.63
CA TRP A 2 -31.07 -3.74 13.39
C TRP A 2 -30.97 -4.23 12.75
N CYS A 3 -30.92 -4.35 12.43
CA CYS A 3 -30.61 -4.89 12.06
C CYS A 3 -30.27 -5.18 11.55
N ALA A 4 -30.38 -5.27 11.41
CA ALA A 4 -29.91 -5.59 11.16
C ALA A 4 -29.48 -5.98 10.80
N ALA A 5 -29.85 -6.04 10.56
CA ALA A 5 -29.41 -6.44 10.44
C ALA A 5 -28.89 -6.80 10.02
N GLY A 6 -29.07 -6.83 9.64
CA GLY A 6 -28.55 -7.12 9.54
C GLY A 6 -27.94 -7.42 9.28
N LEU A 7 -28.04 -7.35 9.00
CA LEU A 7 -27.24 -7.57 9.04
C LEU A 7 -26.85 -7.92 9.46
N GLY A 8 -27.48 -7.88 9.36
CA GLY A 8 -26.98 -8.29 9.87
C GLY A 8 -26.67 -8.76 10.54
N ALA A 9 -27.20 -8.87 10.59
CA ALA A 9 -27.00 -9.76 11.67
C ALA A 9 -25.62 -10.36 11.80
N GLN A 10 -24.63 -9.78 11.23
CA GLN A 10 -23.25 -10.20 11.45
C GLN A 10 -22.77 -9.76 12.81
N PRO A 11 -22.08 -10.62 13.57
CA PRO A 11 -21.38 -10.16 14.77
C PRO A 11 -20.36 -9.10 14.40
N ALA A 12 -20.12 -8.15 15.30
CA ALA A 12 -19.13 -7.11 15.08
C ALA A 12 -17.77 -7.72 14.75
N GLY A 13 -17.13 -7.24 13.70
CA GLY A 13 -15.80 -7.68 13.29
C GLY A 13 -15.76 -8.91 12.38
N VAL A 14 -16.90 -9.50 12.06
CA VAL A 14 -16.93 -10.64 11.15
C VAL A 14 -17.25 -10.14 9.74
N THR A 15 -16.32 -10.37 8.81
CA THR A 15 -16.47 -9.99 7.41
C THR A 15 -16.54 -11.24 6.55
N PRO A 16 -17.51 -11.37 5.64
CA PRO A 16 -17.57 -12.54 4.76
C PRO A 16 -16.32 -12.67 3.90
N ASP A 17 -15.93 -13.92 3.63
CA ASP A 17 -14.74 -14.23 2.85
C ASP A 17 -14.73 -13.54 1.48
N TRP A 18 -15.89 -13.46 0.82
CA TRP A 18 -15.95 -12.84 -0.50
C TRP A 18 -15.65 -11.34 -0.45
N GLU A 19 -16.04 -10.65 0.63
CA GLU A 19 -15.70 -9.24 0.81
C GLU A 19 -14.21 -9.05 1.04
N ILE A 20 -13.59 -9.94 1.81
CA ILE A 20 -12.15 -9.91 2.05
C ILE A 20 -11.41 -10.11 0.72
N ARG A 21 -11.87 -11.07 -0.10
CA ARG A 21 -11.27 -11.30 -1.42
C ARG A 21 -11.40 -10.09 -2.33
N GLU A 22 -12.56 -9.42 -2.33
CA GLU A 22 -12.74 -8.21 -3.12
C GLU A 22 -11.80 -7.09 -2.68
N LEU A 23 -11.67 -6.89 -1.38
CA LEU A 23 -10.72 -5.90 -0.83
C LEU A 23 -9.30 -6.26 -1.21
N ALA A 24 -8.92 -7.53 -1.13
CA ALA A 24 -7.59 -7.99 -1.49
C ALA A 24 -7.29 -7.73 -2.97
N VAL A 25 -8.26 -7.95 -3.85
CA VAL A 25 -8.10 -7.64 -5.28
C VAL A 25 -7.87 -6.15 -5.49
N LYS A 26 -8.62 -5.29 -4.79
CA LYS A 26 -8.43 -3.84 -4.86
C LYS A 26 -7.05 -3.43 -4.37
N LEU A 27 -6.60 -4.01 -3.26
CA LEU A 27 -5.28 -3.73 -2.71
C LEU A 27 -4.18 -4.14 -3.69
N GLU A 28 -4.34 -5.29 -4.34
CA GLU A 28 -3.37 -5.75 -5.32
C GLU A 28 -3.28 -4.77 -6.50
N LYS A 29 -4.42 -4.29 -6.99
CA LYS A 29 -4.44 -3.33 -8.08
C LYS A 29 -3.77 -2.01 -7.68
N ASN A 30 -4.06 -1.52 -6.48
CA ASN A 30 -3.45 -0.29 -5.99
C ASN A 30 -1.93 -0.47 -5.82
N ALA A 31 -1.50 -1.60 -5.31
CA ALA A 31 -0.07 -1.89 -5.16
C ALA A 31 0.64 -1.95 -6.52
N ALA A 32 -0.03 -2.47 -7.55
CA ALA A 32 0.53 -2.48 -8.90
C ALA A 32 0.68 -1.06 -9.46
N VAL A 33 -0.28 -0.17 -9.20
CA VAL A 33 -0.18 1.23 -9.60
C VAL A 33 0.98 1.90 -8.86
N ILE A 34 1.11 1.67 -7.56
CA ILE A 34 2.20 2.21 -6.76
C ILE A 34 3.55 1.71 -7.29
N GLU A 35 3.66 0.44 -7.65
CA GLU A 35 4.89 -0.11 -8.22
C GLU A 35 5.28 0.62 -9.50
N GLY A 36 4.31 0.88 -10.39
CA GLY A 36 4.57 1.63 -11.62
C GLY A 36 5.04 3.06 -11.35
N LEU A 37 4.42 3.73 -10.37
CA LEU A 37 4.80 5.09 -10.00
C LEU A 37 6.19 5.13 -9.36
N LEU A 38 6.48 4.20 -8.45
CA LEU A 38 7.80 4.12 -7.82
C LEU A 38 8.90 3.84 -8.84
N GLY A 39 8.59 3.05 -9.87
CA GLY A 39 9.54 2.76 -10.95
C GLY A 39 9.91 3.97 -11.79
N GLN A 40 9.12 5.05 -11.75
CA GLN A 40 9.41 6.28 -12.46
C GLN A 40 10.31 7.23 -11.66
N LEU A 41 10.56 6.95 -10.38
CA LEU A 41 11.33 7.81 -9.52
C LEU A 41 12.82 7.67 -9.80
N LYS A 42 13.55 8.79 -9.68
CA LYS A 42 14.99 8.85 -9.92
C LYS A 42 15.68 9.50 -8.72
N PRO A 43 15.73 8.80 -7.57
CA PRO A 43 16.27 9.39 -6.34
C PRO A 43 17.74 9.77 -6.46
N GLU A 44 18.50 9.12 -7.35
CA GLU A 44 19.90 9.48 -7.61
C GLU A 44 20.00 10.92 -8.16
N ASP A 45 19.05 11.31 -9.02
CA ASP A 45 19.00 12.65 -9.55
C ASP A 45 18.63 13.67 -8.47
N TRP A 46 17.81 13.26 -7.50
CA TRP A 46 17.46 14.12 -6.37
C TRP A 46 18.69 14.44 -5.53
N VAL A 47 19.52 13.43 -5.29
CA VAL A 47 20.75 13.61 -4.51
C VAL A 47 21.70 14.59 -5.22
N SER A 48 21.82 14.47 -6.53
CA SER A 48 22.60 15.42 -7.34
C SER A 48 22.07 16.85 -7.22
N GLY A 49 20.76 17.00 -6.98
CA GLY A 49 20.11 18.29 -6.78
C GLY A 49 20.08 18.78 -5.33
N GLY A 50 20.74 18.07 -4.41
CA GLY A 50 20.86 18.48 -3.01
C GLY A 50 20.00 17.69 -2.01
N ALA A 51 19.28 16.66 -2.44
CA ALA A 51 18.48 15.85 -1.53
C ALA A 51 19.38 14.95 -0.67
N PRO A 52 18.91 14.56 0.55
CA PRO A 52 19.65 13.59 1.36
C PRO A 52 19.83 12.27 0.62
N GLY A 53 21.02 11.67 0.73
CA GLY A 53 21.34 10.40 0.08
C GLY A 53 20.49 9.24 0.56
N ALA A 54 19.88 9.35 1.73
CA ALA A 54 18.99 8.33 2.28
C ALA A 54 17.76 8.07 1.38
N TYR A 55 17.38 9.00 0.52
CA TYR A 55 16.24 8.79 -0.39
C TYR A 55 16.46 7.66 -1.38
N VAL A 56 17.69 7.41 -1.80
CA VAL A 56 18.00 6.29 -2.71
C VAL A 56 17.61 4.98 -2.05
N ASP A 57 18.06 4.75 -0.82
CA ASP A 57 17.72 3.54 -0.07
C ASP A 57 16.24 3.49 0.27
N GLN A 58 15.64 4.63 0.60
CA GLN A 58 14.25 4.70 0.99
C GLN A 58 13.32 4.31 -0.18
N VAL A 59 13.59 4.78 -1.38
CA VAL A 59 12.81 4.40 -2.57
C VAL A 59 12.97 2.90 -2.84
N LYS A 60 14.20 2.40 -2.75
CA LYS A 60 14.48 0.97 -2.95
C LYS A 60 13.73 0.10 -1.94
N GLN A 61 13.77 0.48 -0.66
CA GLN A 61 13.07 -0.24 0.40
C GLN A 61 11.56 -0.20 0.19
N THR A 62 11.03 0.95 -0.21
CA THR A 62 9.60 1.10 -0.46
C THR A 62 9.15 0.20 -1.60
N ARG A 63 9.92 0.14 -2.69
CA ARG A 63 9.61 -0.75 -3.81
C ARG A 63 9.62 -2.21 -3.38
N GLN A 64 10.64 -2.62 -2.63
CA GLN A 64 10.74 -3.99 -2.14
C GLN A 64 9.56 -4.32 -1.23
N PHE A 65 9.22 -3.42 -0.33
CA PHE A 65 8.12 -3.61 0.60
C PHE A 65 6.79 -3.72 -0.13
N ASN A 66 6.60 -2.91 -1.17
CA ASN A 66 5.39 -2.97 -1.99
C ASN A 66 5.27 -4.31 -2.72
N SER A 67 6.37 -4.83 -3.26
CA SER A 67 6.39 -6.14 -3.90
C SER A 67 6.03 -7.25 -2.91
N ASP A 68 6.58 -7.19 -1.71
CA ASP A 68 6.28 -8.14 -0.65
C ASP A 68 4.80 -8.06 -0.24
N LEU A 69 4.24 -6.86 -0.22
CA LEU A 69 2.82 -6.66 0.08
C LEU A 69 1.94 -7.33 -0.98
N ILE A 70 2.31 -7.24 -2.25
CA ILE A 70 1.55 -7.90 -3.32
C ILE A 70 1.46 -9.40 -3.06
N LEU A 71 2.57 -10.03 -2.68
CA LEU A 71 2.58 -11.46 -2.35
C LEU A 71 1.69 -11.75 -1.13
N GLN A 72 1.75 -10.89 -0.12
CA GLN A 72 0.93 -11.04 1.08
C GLN A 72 -0.57 -10.92 0.76
N VAL A 73 -0.93 -9.97 -0.10
CA VAL A 73 -2.32 -9.78 -0.52
C VAL A 73 -2.81 -10.97 -1.33
N GLN A 74 -1.97 -11.55 -2.18
CA GLN A 74 -2.32 -12.76 -2.91
C GLN A 74 -2.57 -13.94 -1.96
N GLN A 75 -1.80 -14.04 -0.88
CA GLN A 75 -2.05 -15.04 0.14
C GLN A 75 -3.39 -14.81 0.83
N LEU A 76 -3.73 -13.56 1.12
CA LEU A 76 -5.03 -13.22 1.71
C LEU A 76 -6.18 -13.63 0.80
N GLN A 77 -6.03 -13.49 -0.53
CA GLN A 77 -7.04 -13.94 -1.48
C GLN A 77 -7.26 -15.46 -1.40
N ARG A 78 -6.20 -16.22 -1.14
CA ARG A 78 -6.29 -17.68 -1.03
C ARG A 78 -6.82 -18.13 0.32
N GLU A 79 -6.55 -17.36 1.39
CA GLU A 79 -6.89 -17.73 2.76
C GLU A 79 -7.60 -16.59 3.49
N PRO A 80 -8.77 -16.14 2.98
CA PRO A 80 -9.41 -14.93 3.54
C PRO A 80 -9.95 -15.13 4.96
N ALA A 81 -10.19 -16.36 5.37
CA ALA A 81 -10.70 -16.64 6.72
C ALA A 81 -9.59 -16.71 7.77
N LYS A 82 -8.32 -16.67 7.36
CA LYS A 82 -7.20 -16.85 8.29
C LYS A 82 -6.84 -15.51 8.92
N LEU A 83 -7.17 -15.33 10.17
CA LEU A 83 -7.00 -14.07 10.89
C LEU A 83 -5.54 -13.60 10.90
N SER A 84 -4.59 -14.51 11.09
CA SER A 84 -3.17 -14.14 11.11
C SER A 84 -2.71 -13.51 9.80
N VAL A 85 -3.21 -14.02 8.65
CA VAL A 85 -2.89 -13.47 7.34
C VAL A 85 -3.50 -12.07 7.19
N ALA A 86 -4.76 -11.89 7.63
CA ALA A 86 -5.43 -10.60 7.56
C ALA A 86 -4.72 -9.55 8.43
N LEU A 87 -4.35 -9.92 9.65
CA LEU A 87 -3.63 -9.00 10.54
C LEU A 87 -2.26 -8.62 9.99
N GLU A 88 -1.53 -9.58 9.45
CA GLU A 88 -0.23 -9.31 8.86
C GLU A 88 -0.36 -8.39 7.66
N THR A 89 -1.38 -8.61 6.83
CA THR A 89 -1.66 -7.74 5.68
C THR A 89 -1.93 -6.30 6.14
N PHE A 90 -2.74 -6.14 7.18
CA PHE A 90 -3.04 -4.81 7.74
C PHE A 90 -1.78 -4.11 8.22
N LEU A 91 -0.93 -4.80 8.96
CA LEU A 91 0.31 -4.22 9.50
C LEU A 91 1.26 -3.81 8.37
N ARG A 92 1.34 -4.62 7.31
CA ARG A 92 2.18 -4.29 6.15
C ARG A 92 1.64 -3.10 5.38
N LEU A 93 0.32 -2.98 5.25
CA LEU A 93 -0.31 -1.80 4.63
C LEU A 93 0.01 -0.54 5.41
N ASP A 94 -0.11 -0.57 6.72
CA ASP A 94 0.17 0.57 7.57
C ASP A 94 1.64 1.01 7.43
N HIS A 95 2.56 0.05 7.42
CA HIS A 95 3.97 0.34 7.25
C HIS A 95 4.25 0.91 5.85
N LEU A 96 3.67 0.31 4.81
CA LEU A 96 3.85 0.80 3.45
C LEU A 96 3.36 2.23 3.29
N GLN A 97 2.22 2.57 3.90
CA GLN A 97 1.68 3.91 3.84
C GLN A 97 2.68 4.92 4.39
N SER A 98 3.33 4.61 5.51
CA SER A 98 4.35 5.49 6.10
C SER A 98 5.55 5.65 5.15
N LEU A 99 5.99 4.58 4.51
CA LEU A 99 7.10 4.63 3.55
C LEU A 99 6.74 5.47 2.32
N VAL A 100 5.53 5.28 1.79
CA VAL A 100 5.07 6.04 0.61
C VAL A 100 4.93 7.52 0.94
N GLU A 101 4.44 7.87 2.13
CA GLU A 101 4.34 9.26 2.55
C GLU A 101 5.70 9.94 2.58
N SER A 102 6.71 9.26 3.09
CA SER A 102 8.07 9.78 3.15
C SER A 102 8.66 9.97 1.75
N VAL A 103 8.47 8.99 0.87
CA VAL A 103 8.93 9.07 -0.53
C VAL A 103 8.18 10.17 -1.28
N THR A 104 6.88 10.32 -1.02
CA THR A 104 6.05 11.36 -1.64
C THR A 104 6.59 12.75 -1.35
N ALA A 105 7.06 12.99 -0.12
CA ALA A 105 7.67 14.27 0.24
C ALA A 105 8.92 14.54 -0.62
N GLY A 106 9.74 13.52 -0.86
CA GLY A 106 10.90 13.64 -1.72
C GLY A 106 10.54 13.91 -3.17
N VAL A 107 9.53 13.20 -3.69
CA VAL A 107 9.05 13.39 -5.07
C VAL A 107 8.55 14.81 -5.26
N ARG A 108 7.78 15.31 -4.29
CA ARG A 108 7.22 16.67 -4.37
C ARG A 108 8.31 17.73 -4.40
N SER A 109 9.36 17.53 -3.60
CA SER A 109 10.44 18.51 -3.48
C SER A 109 11.48 18.43 -4.58
N TYR A 110 11.76 17.24 -5.11
CA TYR A 110 12.95 17.00 -5.92
C TYR A 110 12.70 16.43 -7.31
N GLN A 111 11.49 16.00 -7.63
CA GLN A 111 11.20 15.44 -8.94
C GLN A 111 9.99 16.11 -9.58
N ASN A 112 8.78 15.63 -9.28
CA ASN A 112 7.59 16.07 -10.01
C ASN A 112 6.37 16.11 -9.06
N PRO A 113 5.81 17.32 -8.82
CA PRO A 113 4.62 17.42 -7.96
C PRO A 113 3.42 16.60 -8.45
N ALA A 114 3.27 16.42 -9.77
CA ALA A 114 2.16 15.63 -10.31
C ALA A 114 2.29 14.16 -9.95
N VAL A 115 3.50 13.61 -9.97
CA VAL A 115 3.76 12.22 -9.55
C VAL A 115 3.51 12.09 -8.05
N ALA A 116 3.89 13.10 -7.26
CA ALA A 116 3.64 13.11 -5.82
C ALA A 116 2.14 13.03 -5.53
N GLU A 117 1.32 13.79 -6.26
CA GLU A 117 -0.13 13.76 -6.10
C GLU A 117 -0.71 12.40 -6.46
N LEU A 118 -0.20 11.76 -7.51
CA LEU A 118 -0.63 10.40 -7.87
C LEU A 118 -0.29 9.39 -6.78
N LEU A 119 0.90 9.47 -6.19
CA LEU A 119 1.28 8.59 -5.08
C LEU A 119 0.38 8.84 -3.86
N ALA A 120 0.13 10.10 -3.53
CA ALA A 120 -0.70 10.45 -2.39
C ALA A 120 -2.13 9.96 -2.56
N SER A 121 -2.69 10.06 -3.77
CA SER A 121 -4.06 9.63 -4.03
C SER A 121 -4.21 8.13 -4.14
N THR A 122 -3.14 7.40 -4.45
CA THR A 122 -3.16 5.94 -4.59
C THR A 122 -2.80 5.24 -3.27
N GLY A 123 -1.91 5.86 -2.52
CA GLY A 123 -1.53 5.36 -1.20
C GLY A 123 -2.56 5.72 -0.16
#